data_cd82a47edbdf8ef561ca9b1b4f4ccc34
#
_entry.id   cd82a47edbdf8ef561ca9b1b4f4ccc34
#
_cell.length_a   1.000
_cell.length_b   1.000
_cell.length_c   1.000
_cell.angle_alpha   90.00
_cell.angle_beta   90.00
_cell.angle_gamma   90.00
#
_symmetry.space_group_name_H-M   'P 1'
#
loop_
_entity.id
_entity.type
_entity.pdbx_description
1 polymer ?
#
loop_
_entity_poly.entity_id
_entity_poly.type
_entity_poly.pdbx_seq_one_letter_code
_entity_poly.pdbx_strand_id
1 'polypeptide(L)'
;MCDANTGPIFLTYRTKEEVKRFIASWKEEHTPIYTFTAEDGVEHVAWKIADEEVIASLVNVFEGIPNLYIADGHHRSASAAKVGLMRREQYPNYTGEEEFNSFYPCYSLTMNYLFGTITEL
;
A
#
# COMPACT_ATOMS: atom_id res chain seq x y z
N MET A 1 5.73 -16.06 -18.07
CA MET A 1 4.97 -15.23 -17.10
C MET A 1 5.91 -14.96 -15.94
N CYS A 2 6.03 -13.72 -15.51
CA CYS A 2 6.87 -13.36 -14.36
C CYS A 2 6.03 -13.53 -13.09
N ASP A 3 6.44 -14.44 -12.18
CA ASP A 3 5.74 -14.65 -10.89
C ASP A 3 6.19 -13.60 -9.85
N ALA A 4 6.16 -12.32 -10.23
CA ALA A 4 6.58 -11.23 -9.37
C ALA A 4 5.76 -9.96 -9.63
N ASN A 5 5.54 -9.17 -8.59
CA ASN A 5 5.03 -7.81 -8.71
C ASN A 5 6.14 -6.91 -9.26
N THR A 6 5.94 -6.37 -10.46
CA THR A 6 6.94 -5.55 -11.18
C THR A 6 6.97 -4.09 -10.73
N GLY A 7 6.05 -3.67 -9.87
CA GLY A 7 5.98 -2.35 -9.30
C GLY A 7 4.66 -2.11 -8.57
N PRO A 8 4.60 -1.12 -7.68
CA PRO A 8 3.38 -0.80 -6.96
C PRO A 8 2.29 -0.31 -7.89
N ILE A 9 1.05 -0.55 -7.53
CA ILE A 9 -0.11 0.11 -8.10
C ILE A 9 -0.42 1.38 -7.32
N PHE A 10 -1.07 2.33 -7.96
CA PHE A 10 -1.39 3.60 -7.35
C PHE A 10 -2.87 3.66 -7.02
N LEU A 11 -3.18 3.72 -5.73
CA LEU A 11 -4.54 3.78 -5.21
C LEU A 11 -4.82 5.14 -4.60
N THR A 12 -6.05 5.58 -4.72
CA THR A 12 -6.56 6.75 -4.01
C THR A 12 -7.84 6.40 -3.27
N TYR A 13 -8.20 7.18 -2.28
CA TYR A 13 -9.36 6.97 -1.45
C TYR A 13 -9.95 8.30 -0.97
N ARG A 14 -11.20 8.29 -0.53
CA ARG A 14 -11.81 9.47 0.08
C ARG A 14 -11.13 9.78 1.40
N THR A 15 -10.66 11.01 1.53
CA THR A 15 -9.92 11.50 2.69
C THR A 15 -10.55 11.08 4.02
N LYS A 16 -9.73 10.48 4.88
CA LYS A 16 -10.02 10.23 6.29
C LYS A 16 -9.10 11.11 7.13
N GLU A 17 -9.68 11.98 7.95
CA GLU A 17 -8.91 12.86 8.84
C GLU A 17 -8.07 12.08 9.87
N GLU A 18 -8.50 10.89 10.23
CA GLU A 18 -7.73 9.98 11.10
C GLU A 18 -6.39 9.58 10.49
N VAL A 19 -6.37 9.22 9.21
CA VAL A 19 -5.12 8.88 8.49
C VAL A 19 -4.20 10.08 8.40
N LYS A 20 -4.74 11.26 8.08
CA LYS A 20 -3.94 12.49 8.03
C LYS A 20 -3.29 12.84 9.36
N ARG A 21 -4.07 12.81 10.43
CA ARG A 21 -3.57 13.09 11.79
C ARG A 21 -2.52 12.07 12.21
N PHE A 22 -2.77 10.80 11.92
CA PHE A 22 -1.83 9.74 12.21
C PHE A 22 -0.47 9.97 11.51
N ILE A 23 -0.49 10.20 10.19
CA ILE A 23 0.72 10.44 9.41
C ILE A 23 1.45 11.71 9.90
N ALA A 24 0.73 12.78 10.21
CA ALA A 24 1.32 14.01 10.72
C ALA A 24 2.03 13.78 12.06
N SER A 25 1.36 13.13 13.02
CA SER A 25 1.94 12.79 14.34
C SER A 25 3.17 11.90 14.19
N TRP A 26 3.09 10.85 13.36
CA TRP A 26 4.22 9.96 13.11
C TRP A 26 5.45 10.69 12.57
N LYS A 27 5.24 11.62 11.64
CA LYS A 27 6.32 12.44 11.04
C LYS A 27 6.97 13.39 12.04
N GLU A 28 6.22 13.90 13.02
CA GLU A 28 6.75 14.77 14.07
C GLU A 28 7.54 14.00 15.11
N GLU A 29 7.13 12.78 15.42
CA GLU A 29 7.71 11.96 16.48
C GLU A 29 8.90 11.10 16.02
N HIS A 30 9.08 10.90 14.71
CA HIS A 30 10.06 9.98 14.15
C HIS A 30 10.98 10.64 13.13
N THR A 31 12.23 10.21 13.15
CA THR A 31 13.24 10.65 12.16
C THR A 31 13.00 9.94 10.82
N PRO A 32 13.07 10.67 9.70
CA PRO A 32 12.98 10.04 8.38
C PRO A 32 14.15 9.08 8.13
N ILE A 33 13.91 8.02 7.38
CA ILE A 33 14.95 7.06 6.96
C ILE A 33 15.86 7.64 5.89
N TYR A 34 15.33 8.53 5.05
CA TYR A 34 16.11 9.34 4.11
C TYR A 34 15.36 10.62 3.71
N THR A 35 16.15 11.60 3.30
CA THR A 35 15.67 12.85 2.71
C THR A 35 16.60 13.21 1.55
N PHE A 36 16.05 13.54 0.40
CA PHE A 36 16.81 14.05 -0.73
C PHE A 36 15.97 15.01 -1.56
N THR A 37 16.65 15.91 -2.27
CA THR A 37 16.01 16.81 -3.24
C THR A 37 16.32 16.30 -4.64
N ALA A 38 15.28 16.07 -5.44
CA ALA A 38 15.42 15.66 -6.83
C ALA A 38 15.88 16.83 -7.72
N GLU A 39 16.26 16.53 -8.97
CA GLU A 39 16.77 17.51 -9.92
C GLU A 39 15.73 18.63 -10.26
N ASP A 40 14.45 18.31 -10.15
CA ASP A 40 13.33 19.25 -10.32
C ASP A 40 13.09 20.17 -9.11
N GLY A 41 13.91 20.06 -8.06
CA GLY A 41 13.83 20.84 -6.83
C GLY A 41 12.79 20.31 -5.82
N VAL A 42 12.16 19.18 -6.08
CA VAL A 42 11.21 18.54 -5.15
C VAL A 42 11.94 17.78 -4.05
N GLU A 43 11.61 18.08 -2.81
CA GLU A 43 12.12 17.34 -1.66
C GLU A 43 11.32 16.04 -1.44
N HIS A 44 12.03 14.93 -1.34
CA HIS A 44 11.51 13.61 -1.03
C HIS A 44 11.95 13.18 0.36
N VAL A 45 10.99 12.86 1.21
CA VAL A 45 11.26 12.42 2.59
C VAL A 45 10.49 11.14 2.85
N ALA A 46 11.16 10.13 3.41
CA ALA A 46 10.55 8.85 3.73
C ALA A 46 10.69 8.48 5.19
N TRP A 47 9.64 7.95 5.77
CA TRP A 47 9.58 7.37 7.10
C TRP A 47 9.21 5.90 7.01
N LYS A 48 9.72 5.11 7.95
CA LYS A 48 9.33 3.72 8.11
C LYS A 48 8.38 3.58 9.29
N ILE A 49 7.29 2.85 9.09
CA ILE A 49 6.40 2.39 10.14
C ILE A 49 6.63 0.89 10.27
N ALA A 50 7.18 0.45 11.39
CA ALA A 50 7.49 -0.95 11.66
C ALA A 50 6.90 -1.44 13.00
N ASP A 51 6.20 -0.58 13.73
CA ASP A 51 5.52 -0.91 14.96
C ASP A 51 4.21 -1.64 14.66
N GLU A 52 4.07 -2.86 15.18
CA GLU A 52 2.94 -3.74 14.89
C GLU A 52 1.59 -3.17 15.39
N GLU A 53 1.57 -2.49 16.55
CA GLU A 53 0.35 -1.87 17.09
C GLU A 53 -0.10 -0.70 16.23
N VAL A 54 0.87 0.04 15.74
CA VAL A 54 0.65 1.17 14.82
C VAL A 54 0.14 0.69 13.47
N ILE A 55 0.73 -0.38 12.93
CA ILE A 55 0.28 -1.01 11.70
C ILE A 55 -1.15 -1.52 11.85
N ALA A 56 -1.46 -2.22 12.95
CA ALA A 56 -2.82 -2.70 13.23
C ALA A 56 -3.83 -1.56 13.32
N SER A 57 -3.45 -0.44 13.93
CA SER A 57 -4.30 0.76 13.99
C SER A 57 -4.58 1.35 12.61
N LEU A 58 -3.57 1.40 11.73
CA LEU A 58 -3.75 1.83 10.34
C LEU A 58 -4.66 0.89 9.57
N VAL A 59 -4.47 -0.43 9.70
CA VAL A 59 -5.32 -1.44 9.06
C VAL A 59 -6.78 -1.22 9.47
N ASN A 60 -7.08 -1.07 10.75
CA ASN A 60 -8.44 -0.80 11.24
C ASN A 60 -9.05 0.48 10.63
N VAL A 61 -8.27 1.53 10.46
CA VAL A 61 -8.76 2.78 9.83
C VAL A 61 -9.05 2.55 8.35
N PHE A 62 -8.19 1.80 7.64
CA PHE A 62 -8.38 1.47 6.24
C PHE A 62 -9.55 0.51 6.00
N GLU A 63 -9.81 -0.46 6.88
CA GLU A 63 -11.00 -1.32 6.84
C GLU A 63 -12.31 -0.52 6.88
N GLY A 64 -12.30 0.65 7.53
CA GLY A 64 -13.43 1.58 7.52
C GLY A 64 -13.58 2.41 6.23
N ILE A 65 -12.71 2.22 5.23
CA ILE A 65 -12.80 2.90 3.92
C ILE A 65 -13.56 1.99 2.96
N PRO A 66 -14.76 2.37 2.51
CA PRO A 66 -15.62 1.47 1.75
C PRO A 66 -15.08 1.15 0.35
N ASN A 67 -14.31 2.06 -0.26
CA ASN A 67 -13.78 1.86 -1.61
C ASN A 67 -12.39 2.50 -1.77
N LEU A 68 -11.52 1.75 -2.41
CA LEU A 68 -10.26 2.22 -2.95
C LEU A 68 -10.40 2.37 -4.47
N TYR A 69 -9.79 3.39 -5.04
CA TYR A 69 -9.87 3.70 -6.46
C TYR A 69 -8.49 3.54 -7.08
N ILE A 70 -8.40 2.82 -8.19
CA ILE A 70 -7.14 2.67 -8.93
C ILE A 70 -6.90 3.97 -9.72
N ALA A 71 -5.89 4.74 -9.30
CA ALA A 71 -5.46 5.95 -10.01
C ALA A 71 -4.48 5.63 -11.15
N ASP A 72 -3.58 4.64 -10.94
CA ASP A 72 -2.69 4.09 -11.96
C ASP A 72 -2.38 2.63 -11.69
N GLY A 73 -1.99 1.90 -12.74
CA GLY A 73 -1.65 0.48 -12.66
C GLY A 73 -2.83 -0.46 -12.83
N HIS A 74 -3.86 -0.09 -13.59
CA HIS A 74 -5.03 -0.93 -13.88
C HIS A 74 -4.64 -2.32 -14.41
N HIS A 75 -3.66 -2.39 -15.34
CA HIS A 75 -3.18 -3.66 -15.88
C HIS A 75 -2.41 -4.49 -14.85
N ARG A 76 -1.64 -3.85 -13.98
CA ARG A 76 -0.93 -4.51 -12.88
C ARG A 76 -1.91 -5.09 -11.87
N SER A 77 -2.92 -4.33 -11.47
CA SER A 77 -4.00 -4.78 -10.58
C SER A 77 -4.77 -5.96 -11.16
N ALA A 78 -5.22 -5.85 -12.42
CA ALA A 78 -5.94 -6.91 -13.10
C ALA A 78 -5.09 -8.18 -13.26
N SER A 79 -3.80 -8.03 -13.54
CA SER A 79 -2.87 -9.15 -13.64
C SER A 79 -2.65 -9.82 -12.30
N ALA A 80 -2.46 -9.06 -11.23
CA ALA A 80 -2.30 -9.59 -9.87
C ALA A 80 -3.54 -10.37 -9.44
N ALA A 81 -4.74 -9.82 -9.61
CA ALA A 81 -6.00 -10.50 -9.32
C ALA A 81 -6.15 -11.80 -10.11
N LYS A 82 -5.88 -11.77 -11.43
CA LYS A 82 -5.97 -12.95 -12.28
C LYS A 82 -4.98 -14.04 -11.86
N VAL A 83 -3.74 -13.68 -11.55
CA VAL A 83 -2.72 -14.62 -11.06
C VAL A 83 -3.13 -15.20 -9.72
N GLY A 84 -3.61 -14.38 -8.78
CA GLY A 84 -4.11 -14.82 -7.49
C GLY A 84 -5.21 -15.88 -7.62
N LEU A 85 -6.24 -15.60 -8.43
CA LEU A 85 -7.33 -16.55 -8.69
C LEU A 85 -6.81 -17.86 -9.31
N MET A 86 -5.98 -17.77 -10.34
CA MET A 86 -5.40 -18.95 -10.99
C MET A 86 -4.55 -19.79 -10.03
N ARG A 87 -3.78 -19.15 -9.13
CA ARG A 87 -2.97 -19.86 -8.13
C ARG A 87 -3.83 -20.50 -7.06
N ARG A 88 -4.91 -19.88 -6.62
CA ARG A 88 -5.87 -20.46 -5.69
C ARG A 88 -6.53 -21.73 -6.26
N GLU A 89 -6.82 -21.76 -7.55
CA GLU A 89 -7.32 -22.95 -8.24
C GLU A 89 -6.26 -24.06 -8.30
N GLN A 90 -4.99 -23.71 -8.53
CA GLN A 90 -3.87 -24.67 -8.57
C GLN A 90 -3.49 -25.21 -7.18
N TYR A 91 -3.67 -24.42 -6.13
CA TYR A 91 -3.33 -24.72 -4.75
C TYR A 91 -4.55 -24.58 -3.84
N PRO A 92 -5.53 -25.51 -3.89
CA PRO A 92 -6.80 -25.37 -3.18
C PRO A 92 -6.68 -25.36 -1.64
N ASN A 93 -5.54 -25.76 -1.11
CA ASN A 93 -5.25 -25.74 0.34
C ASN A 93 -4.42 -24.52 0.76
N TYR A 94 -4.51 -23.39 0.03
CA TYR A 94 -3.82 -22.16 0.40
C TYR A 94 -4.30 -21.63 1.76
N THR A 95 -3.40 -21.02 2.51
CA THR A 95 -3.65 -20.49 3.87
C THR A 95 -4.04 -19.01 3.87
N GLY A 96 -3.75 -18.29 2.79
CA GLY A 96 -3.84 -16.82 2.70
C GLY A 96 -2.49 -16.11 2.86
N GLU A 97 -1.49 -16.78 3.41
CA GLU A 97 -0.16 -16.23 3.65
C GLU A 97 0.76 -16.24 2.42
N GLU A 98 0.35 -16.94 1.36
CA GLU A 98 1.16 -17.06 0.16
C GLU A 98 1.22 -15.73 -0.61
N GLU A 99 2.38 -15.43 -1.21
CA GLU A 99 2.65 -14.16 -1.91
C GLU A 99 1.67 -13.85 -3.06
N PHE A 100 1.06 -14.87 -3.67
CA PHE A 100 0.07 -14.67 -4.72
C PHE A 100 -1.28 -14.12 -4.20
N ASN A 101 -1.49 -14.11 -2.88
CA ASN A 101 -2.64 -13.47 -2.25
C ASN A 101 -2.40 -11.98 -1.94
N SER A 102 -1.21 -11.48 -2.24
CA SER A 102 -0.80 -10.12 -1.91
C SER A 102 -0.37 -9.35 -3.15
N PHE A 103 -0.57 -8.03 -3.13
CA PHE A 103 0.07 -7.12 -4.08
C PHE A 103 0.52 -5.84 -3.35
N TYR A 104 1.40 -5.10 -3.99
CA TYR A 104 2.05 -3.95 -3.38
C TYR A 104 1.43 -2.64 -3.89
N PRO A 105 0.53 -1.99 -3.13
CA PRO A 105 -0.05 -0.72 -3.49
C PRO A 105 0.73 0.46 -2.92
N CYS A 106 0.59 1.60 -3.61
CA CYS A 106 0.89 2.91 -3.10
C CYS A 106 -0.43 3.68 -2.92
N TYR A 107 -0.69 4.17 -1.73
CA TYR A 107 -1.86 5.00 -1.43
C TYR A 107 -1.48 6.47 -1.47
N SER A 108 -2.28 7.29 -2.12
CA SER A 108 -2.08 8.74 -2.15
C SER A 108 -3.26 9.51 -1.57
N LEU A 109 -2.92 10.44 -0.72
CA LEU A 109 -3.71 11.60 -0.34
C LEU A 109 -2.97 12.83 -0.84
N THR A 110 -3.31 13.34 -1.99
CA THR A 110 -2.85 14.57 -2.65
C THR A 110 -1.35 14.98 -2.55
N MET A 111 -0.65 14.71 -1.45
CA MET A 111 0.77 15.08 -1.24
C MET A 111 1.55 14.06 -0.39
N ASN A 112 0.89 13.04 0.15
CA ASN A 112 1.54 12.01 0.93
C ASN A 112 1.25 10.63 0.33
N TYR A 113 2.29 9.82 0.23
CA TYR A 113 2.21 8.46 -0.27
C TYR A 113 2.43 7.49 0.88
N LEU A 114 1.51 6.56 1.04
CA LEU A 114 1.66 5.44 1.95
C LEU A 114 1.84 4.17 1.13
N PHE A 115 2.94 3.46 1.36
CA PHE A 115 3.22 2.17 0.74
C PHE A 115 2.90 1.06 1.72
N GLY A 116 2.23 0.04 1.25
CA GLY A 116 1.86 -1.10 2.06
C GLY A 116 1.60 -2.35 1.23
N THR A 117 1.22 -3.42 1.89
CA THR A 117 0.81 -4.68 1.26
C THR A 117 -0.67 -4.91 1.51
N ILE A 118 -1.42 -5.29 0.47
CA ILE A 118 -2.78 -5.80 0.61
C ILE A 118 -2.72 -7.31 0.46
N THR A 119 -3.19 -8.01 1.48
CA THR A 119 -3.19 -9.48 1.55
C THR A 119 -4.50 -10.13 1.11
N GLU A 120 -5.57 -9.35 0.92
CA GLU A 120 -6.86 -9.86 0.46
C GLU A 120 -7.25 -9.23 -0.88
N LEU A 121 -7.47 -10.07 -1.86
CA LEU A 121 -8.02 -9.75 -3.19
C LEU A 121 -9.48 -10.18 -3.26
#